data_b82ed243c48dd6e6657d05d2b8c7fca9
#
_entry.id   b82ed243c48dd6e6657d05d2b8c7fca9
#
_cell.length_a   1.000
_cell.length_b   1.000
_cell.length_c   1.000
_cell.angle_alpha   90.00
_cell.angle_beta   90.00
_cell.angle_gamma   90.00
#
_symmetry.space_group_name_H-M   'P 1'
#
loop_
_entity.id
_entity.type
_entity.pdbx_description
1 polymer ?
#
loop_
_entity_poly.entity_id
_entity_poly.type
_entity_poly.pdbx_seq_one_letter_code
_entity_poly.pdbx_strand_id
1 'polypeptide(L)'
;QSIPNSAPLEYIKNLFDNYAFQFDAHLQNILLYKTPELLREQLNPFLENKKYKLLDLGCGTGLSGQCFSDIAKKIIGMDISRNMLNKAKEKACYDILIEKDILSGIPELAENFDLVLCIDTLVYFGNLNDFFEKIIVCLQVNGLLAFSVELANEAATSYLLQTNGRYQHAETYIKELAEKKPLKLLRYASVIGRQQDNEAIQTGLFIFKKI
;
A
#
# COMPACT_ATOMS: atom_id res chain seq x y z
N GLN A 1 -9.69 18.33 19.65
CA GLN A 1 -8.36 18.29 19.01
C GLN A 1 -8.54 17.80 17.58
N SER A 2 -7.90 18.46 16.61
CA SER A 2 -7.91 18.00 15.22
C SER A 2 -7.13 16.70 15.10
N ILE A 3 -7.68 15.71 14.38
CA ILE A 3 -6.97 14.47 14.06
C ILE A 3 -5.77 14.82 13.17
N PRO A 4 -4.54 14.35 13.47
CA PRO A 4 -3.39 14.54 12.59
C PRO A 4 -3.63 13.96 11.20
N ASN A 5 -2.99 14.52 10.17
CA ASN A 5 -3.12 14.02 8.80
C ASN A 5 -2.32 12.75 8.53
N SER A 6 -1.29 12.47 9.33
CA SER A 6 -0.44 11.28 9.23
C SER A 6 0.25 11.01 10.57
N ALA A 7 0.73 9.79 10.75
CA ALA A 7 1.63 9.45 11.84
C ALA A 7 3.00 10.12 11.65
N PRO A 8 3.72 10.50 12.75
CA PRO A 8 5.05 11.10 12.64
C PRO A 8 6.05 10.16 11.95
N LEU A 9 6.76 10.66 10.94
CA LEU A 9 7.69 9.85 10.13
C LEU A 9 8.78 9.17 10.96
N GLU A 10 9.35 9.88 11.94
CA GLU A 10 10.37 9.32 12.81
C GLU A 10 9.83 8.16 13.67
N TYR A 11 8.61 8.27 14.15
CA TYR A 11 7.94 7.20 14.87
C TYR A 11 7.79 5.95 13.98
N ILE A 12 7.29 6.12 12.74
CA ILE A 12 7.11 5.02 11.79
C ILE A 12 8.46 4.37 11.45
N LYS A 13 9.48 5.19 11.16
CA LYS A 13 10.82 4.68 10.85
C LYS A 13 11.37 3.83 11.99
N ASN A 14 11.37 4.36 13.22
CA ASN A 14 11.86 3.65 14.39
C ASN A 14 11.07 2.36 14.68
N LEU A 15 9.75 2.39 14.52
CA LEU A 15 8.89 1.23 14.68
C LEU A 15 9.33 0.10 13.74
N PHE A 16 9.45 0.38 12.45
CA PHE A 16 9.79 -0.63 11.45
C PHE A 16 11.26 -1.03 11.45
N ASP A 17 12.19 -0.14 11.76
CA ASP A 17 13.60 -0.49 11.95
C ASP A 17 13.78 -1.51 13.08
N ASN A 18 13.04 -1.38 14.18
CA ASN A 18 13.09 -2.33 15.29
C ASN A 18 12.36 -3.64 14.99
N TYR A 19 11.32 -3.59 14.16
CA TYR A 19 10.45 -4.73 13.90
C TYR A 19 10.92 -5.62 12.74
N ALA A 20 11.80 -5.13 11.86
CA ALA A 20 12.20 -5.78 10.61
C ALA A 20 12.69 -7.23 10.77
N PHE A 21 13.40 -7.55 11.86
CA PHE A 21 13.98 -8.89 12.08
C PHE A 21 12.93 -9.97 12.37
N GLN A 22 11.78 -9.60 12.93
CA GLN A 22 10.71 -10.53 13.31
C GLN A 22 9.49 -10.42 12.38
N PHE A 23 9.51 -9.46 11.46
CA PHE A 23 8.34 -9.02 10.70
C PHE A 23 7.68 -10.16 9.92
N ASP A 24 8.42 -10.85 9.05
CA ASP A 24 7.85 -11.92 8.21
C ASP A 24 7.30 -13.08 9.05
N ALA A 25 8.06 -13.52 10.06
CA ALA A 25 7.62 -14.61 10.94
C ALA A 25 6.36 -14.22 11.73
N HIS A 26 6.28 -13.00 12.23
CA HIS A 26 5.12 -12.50 12.96
C HIS A 26 3.90 -12.35 12.03
N LEU A 27 4.08 -11.74 10.85
CA LEU A 27 2.98 -11.59 9.88
C LEU A 27 2.42 -12.94 9.44
N GLN A 28 3.27 -13.89 9.06
CA GLN A 28 2.83 -15.17 8.50
C GLN A 28 2.28 -16.12 9.55
N ASN A 29 2.95 -16.24 10.69
CA ASN A 29 2.62 -17.27 11.68
C ASN A 29 1.61 -16.80 12.75
N ILE A 30 1.59 -15.51 13.08
CA ILE A 30 0.74 -14.95 14.15
C ILE A 30 -0.43 -14.18 13.58
N LEU A 31 -0.19 -13.28 12.61
CA LEU A 31 -1.24 -12.44 12.05
C LEU A 31 -1.97 -13.07 10.87
N LEU A 32 -1.53 -14.22 10.37
CA LEU A 32 -2.11 -14.91 9.20
C LEU A 32 -2.31 -13.96 8.01
N TYR A 33 -1.31 -13.14 7.77
CA TYR A 33 -1.33 -12.06 6.79
C TYR A 33 -1.39 -12.59 5.35
N LYS A 34 -2.38 -12.14 4.60
CA LYS A 34 -2.65 -12.58 3.22
C LYS A 34 -3.02 -11.42 2.29
N THR A 35 -2.85 -10.18 2.73
CA THR A 35 -3.29 -9.01 1.95
C THR A 35 -2.67 -8.95 0.55
N PRO A 36 -1.35 -9.23 0.34
CA PRO A 36 -0.77 -9.23 -1.00
C PRO A 36 -1.41 -10.24 -1.95
N GLU A 37 -1.63 -11.48 -1.49
CA GLU A 37 -2.24 -12.56 -2.26
C GLU A 37 -3.70 -12.24 -2.60
N LEU A 38 -4.47 -11.77 -1.61
CA LEU A 38 -5.86 -11.36 -1.82
C LEU A 38 -5.97 -10.20 -2.81
N LEU A 39 -5.08 -9.21 -2.71
CA LEU A 39 -5.06 -8.09 -3.66
C LEU A 39 -4.67 -8.58 -5.07
N ARG A 40 -3.71 -9.50 -5.16
CA ARG A 40 -3.30 -10.11 -6.44
C ARG A 40 -4.47 -10.85 -7.10
N GLU A 41 -5.24 -11.63 -6.34
CA GLU A 41 -6.43 -12.32 -6.84
C GLU A 41 -7.46 -11.33 -7.40
N GLN A 42 -7.73 -10.24 -6.68
CA GLN A 42 -8.67 -9.20 -7.14
C GLN A 42 -8.15 -8.44 -8.37
N LEU A 43 -6.83 -8.31 -8.53
CA LEU A 43 -6.20 -7.60 -9.65
C LEU A 43 -6.14 -8.45 -10.93
N ASN A 44 -5.99 -9.76 -10.82
CA ASN A 44 -5.79 -10.68 -11.95
C ASN A 44 -6.75 -10.45 -13.14
N PRO A 45 -8.07 -10.21 -12.95
CA PRO A 45 -9.01 -10.00 -14.07
C PRO A 45 -8.72 -8.75 -14.91
N PHE A 46 -7.92 -7.82 -14.41
CA PHE A 46 -7.60 -6.54 -15.05
C PHE A 46 -6.18 -6.51 -15.63
N LEU A 47 -5.40 -7.58 -15.45
CA LEU A 47 -4.07 -7.71 -16.00
C LEU A 47 -4.15 -8.11 -17.47
N GLU A 48 -3.36 -7.41 -18.30
CA GLU A 48 -3.13 -7.75 -19.70
C GLU A 48 -2.00 -8.78 -19.81
N ASN A 49 -1.93 -9.47 -20.93
CA ASN A 49 -0.82 -10.41 -21.23
C ASN A 49 0.48 -9.65 -21.56
N LYS A 50 1.01 -8.93 -20.58
CA LYS A 50 2.28 -8.19 -20.67
C LYS A 50 3.00 -8.19 -19.34
N LYS A 51 4.26 -7.74 -19.33
CA LYS A 51 5.01 -7.47 -18.10
C LYS A 51 4.90 -6.01 -17.70
N TYR A 52 4.75 -5.77 -16.40
CA TYR A 52 4.48 -4.46 -15.81
C TYR A 52 5.76 -3.84 -15.23
N LYS A 53 5.92 -2.53 -15.40
CA LYS A 53 6.83 -1.72 -14.61
C LYS A 53 6.09 -1.34 -13.32
N LEU A 54 6.55 -1.86 -12.20
CA LEU A 54 5.86 -1.86 -10.93
C LEU A 54 6.56 -0.97 -9.92
N LEU A 55 5.80 -0.15 -9.21
CA LEU A 55 6.22 0.60 -8.03
C LEU A 55 5.50 0.03 -6.80
N ASP A 56 6.27 -0.37 -5.79
CA ASP A 56 5.79 -0.91 -4.53
C ASP A 56 6.08 0.08 -3.40
N LEU A 57 5.05 0.78 -2.94
CA LEU A 57 5.12 1.85 -1.95
C LEU A 57 4.89 1.30 -0.54
N GLY A 58 5.84 1.52 0.35
CA GLY A 58 5.88 0.88 1.67
C GLY A 58 6.14 -0.61 1.52
N CYS A 59 7.14 -0.97 0.71
CA CYS A 59 7.41 -2.36 0.33
C CYS A 59 7.83 -3.27 1.50
N GLY A 60 8.18 -2.68 2.66
CA GLY A 60 8.57 -3.42 3.85
C GLY A 60 9.69 -4.41 3.58
N THR A 61 9.51 -5.64 4.03
CA THR A 61 10.44 -6.76 3.79
C THR A 61 10.30 -7.39 2.41
N GLY A 62 9.41 -6.89 1.55
CA GLY A 62 9.26 -7.31 0.16
C GLY A 62 8.29 -8.47 -0.09
N LEU A 63 7.33 -8.72 0.79
CA LEU A 63 6.30 -9.76 0.58
C LEU A 63 5.43 -9.45 -0.64
N SER A 64 5.05 -8.19 -0.84
CA SER A 64 4.33 -7.72 -2.02
C SER A 64 5.15 -7.88 -3.30
N GLY A 65 6.41 -7.42 -3.32
CA GLY A 65 7.28 -7.61 -4.48
C GLY A 65 7.43 -9.07 -4.88
N GLN A 66 7.58 -9.97 -3.92
CA GLN A 66 7.64 -11.40 -4.18
C GLN A 66 6.34 -11.93 -4.79
N CYS A 67 5.18 -11.53 -4.25
CA CYS A 67 3.85 -11.93 -4.74
C CYS A 67 3.57 -11.45 -6.18
N PHE A 68 4.15 -10.33 -6.61
CA PHE A 68 3.91 -9.72 -7.93
C PHE A 68 5.07 -9.87 -8.91
N SER A 69 6.16 -10.54 -8.54
CA SER A 69 7.39 -10.65 -9.36
C SER A 69 7.15 -11.34 -10.71
N ASP A 70 6.24 -12.31 -10.75
CA ASP A 70 5.93 -13.07 -11.97
C ASP A 70 5.31 -12.23 -13.09
N ILE A 71 4.67 -11.10 -12.78
CA ILE A 71 4.10 -10.18 -13.78
C ILE A 71 4.98 -8.96 -14.06
N ALA A 72 6.05 -8.77 -13.31
CA ALA A 72 6.89 -7.59 -13.43
C ALA A 72 8.00 -7.75 -14.49
N LYS A 73 8.32 -6.66 -15.20
CA LYS A 73 9.55 -6.50 -15.98
C LYS A 73 10.59 -5.67 -15.23
N LYS A 74 10.13 -4.87 -14.25
CA LYS A 74 10.95 -4.06 -13.36
C LYS A 74 10.14 -3.77 -12.10
N ILE A 75 10.75 -3.94 -10.93
CA ILE A 75 10.14 -3.60 -9.64
C ILE A 75 11.02 -2.59 -8.92
N ILE A 76 10.44 -1.44 -8.58
CA ILE A 76 11.04 -0.46 -7.68
C ILE A 76 10.28 -0.51 -6.36
N GLY A 77 11.00 -0.80 -5.27
CA GLY A 77 10.45 -0.76 -3.91
C GLY A 77 10.86 0.53 -3.20
N MET A 78 9.96 1.13 -2.45
CA MET A 78 10.22 2.29 -1.61
C MET A 78 9.72 2.03 -0.19
N ASP A 79 10.57 2.29 0.79
CA ASP A 79 10.23 2.20 2.21
C ASP A 79 11.05 3.21 3.02
N ILE A 80 10.51 3.67 4.15
CA ILE A 80 11.20 4.60 5.04
C ILE A 80 12.24 3.90 5.93
N SER A 81 12.08 2.59 6.16
CA SER A 81 12.94 1.80 7.03
C SER A 81 14.06 1.11 6.24
N ARG A 82 15.30 1.47 6.57
CA ARG A 82 16.49 0.82 6.00
C ARG A 82 16.52 -0.68 6.34
N ASN A 83 16.13 -1.05 7.55
CA ASN A 83 16.16 -2.44 8.00
C ASN A 83 15.13 -3.29 7.24
N MET A 84 13.95 -2.74 6.93
CA MET A 84 12.97 -3.37 6.04
C MET A 84 13.55 -3.57 4.64
N LEU A 85 14.17 -2.55 4.05
CA LEU A 85 14.78 -2.63 2.72
C LEU A 85 15.93 -3.65 2.65
N ASN A 86 16.72 -3.80 3.72
CA ASN A 86 17.74 -4.84 3.81
C ASN A 86 17.10 -6.24 3.71
N LYS A 87 15.96 -6.46 4.36
CA LYS A 87 15.18 -7.71 4.25
C LYS A 87 14.56 -7.88 2.86
N ALA A 88 14.03 -6.83 2.27
CA ALA A 88 13.51 -6.86 0.90
C ALA A 88 14.59 -7.25 -0.12
N LYS A 89 15.82 -6.79 0.07
CA LYS A 89 16.97 -7.14 -0.77
C LYS A 89 17.29 -8.64 -0.73
N GLU A 90 17.10 -9.30 0.42
CA GLU A 90 17.31 -10.74 0.57
C GLU A 90 16.35 -11.56 -0.32
N LYS A 91 15.16 -11.03 -0.65
CA LYS A 91 14.16 -11.68 -1.51
C LYS A 91 14.50 -11.64 -3.01
N ALA A 92 15.47 -10.79 -3.41
CA ALA A 92 16.01 -10.69 -4.76
C ALA A 92 14.95 -10.47 -5.86
N CYS A 93 13.83 -9.83 -5.56
CA CYS A 93 12.75 -9.54 -6.51
C CYS A 93 12.65 -8.05 -6.92
N TYR A 94 13.43 -7.15 -6.30
CA TYR A 94 13.46 -5.73 -6.63
C TYR A 94 14.69 -5.38 -7.45
N ASP A 95 14.51 -4.60 -8.52
CA ASP A 95 15.61 -4.02 -9.30
C ASP A 95 16.22 -2.81 -8.59
N ILE A 96 15.38 -2.02 -7.91
CA ILE A 96 15.81 -0.83 -7.16
C ILE A 96 15.04 -0.79 -5.84
N LEU A 97 15.76 -0.47 -4.75
CA LEU A 97 15.20 -0.20 -3.43
C LEU A 97 15.58 1.22 -3.00
N ILE A 98 14.59 2.01 -2.59
CA ILE A 98 14.73 3.43 -2.26
C ILE A 98 14.33 3.66 -0.81
N GLU A 99 15.28 4.13 0.03
CA GLU A 99 14.98 4.55 1.40
C GLU A 99 14.41 5.97 1.39
N LYS A 100 13.07 6.07 1.42
CA LYS A 100 12.38 7.36 1.44
C LYS A 100 10.94 7.22 1.94
N ASP A 101 10.44 8.32 2.52
CA ASP A 101 8.99 8.46 2.72
C ASP A 101 8.29 8.54 1.36
N ILE A 102 7.14 7.85 1.23
CA ILE A 102 6.43 7.71 -0.04
C ILE A 102 5.95 9.05 -0.60
N LEU A 103 5.45 9.96 0.24
CA LEU A 103 4.95 11.24 -0.24
C LEU A 103 6.07 12.17 -0.74
N SER A 104 7.25 12.12 -0.13
CA SER A 104 8.40 12.89 -0.59
C SER A 104 9.16 12.19 -1.73
N GLY A 105 9.15 10.87 -1.76
CA GLY A 105 9.89 10.07 -2.73
C GLY A 105 9.25 9.98 -4.11
N ILE A 106 7.91 9.86 -4.19
CA ILE A 106 7.20 9.75 -5.48
C ILE A 106 7.57 10.87 -6.46
N PRO A 107 7.60 12.17 -6.08
CA PRO A 107 7.95 13.24 -7.02
C PRO A 107 9.37 13.19 -7.58
N GLU A 108 10.27 12.46 -6.93
CA GLU A 108 11.66 12.30 -7.37
C GLU A 108 11.86 11.13 -8.36
N LEU A 109 10.81 10.30 -8.55
CA LEU A 109 10.86 9.22 -9.53
C LEU A 109 10.78 9.81 -10.94
N ALA A 110 11.85 9.62 -11.72
CA ALA A 110 11.93 10.11 -13.11
C ALA A 110 11.18 9.20 -14.11
N GLU A 111 10.35 8.30 -13.63
CA GLU A 111 9.73 7.25 -14.43
C GLU A 111 8.23 7.12 -14.11
N ASN A 112 7.45 6.72 -15.14
CA ASN A 112 6.06 6.35 -14.96
C ASN A 112 5.90 4.83 -14.86
N PHE A 113 4.85 4.39 -14.16
CA PHE A 113 4.60 2.99 -13.82
C PHE A 113 3.32 2.47 -14.46
N ASP A 114 3.36 1.20 -14.88
CA ASP A 114 2.19 0.47 -15.37
C ASP A 114 1.29 0.02 -14.21
N LEU A 115 1.90 -0.27 -13.04
CA LEU A 115 1.23 -0.73 -11.83
C LEU A 115 1.89 -0.10 -10.59
N VAL A 116 1.08 0.52 -9.74
CA VAL A 116 1.50 1.00 -8.42
C VAL A 116 0.78 0.19 -7.36
N LEU A 117 1.55 -0.38 -6.43
CA LEU A 117 1.06 -1.07 -5.25
C LEU A 117 1.29 -0.21 -4.00
N CYS A 118 0.37 -0.27 -3.04
CA CYS A 118 0.53 0.31 -1.71
C CYS A 118 -0.25 -0.54 -0.69
N ILE A 119 0.40 -1.57 -0.15
CA ILE A 119 -0.24 -2.61 0.66
C ILE A 119 0.11 -2.41 2.14
N ASP A 120 -0.91 -2.29 3.00
CA ASP A 120 -0.82 -2.06 4.46
C ASP A 120 0.07 -0.88 4.90
N THR A 121 0.22 0.11 4.02
CA THR A 121 1.02 1.31 4.26
C THR A 121 0.13 2.52 4.57
N LEU A 122 -1.01 2.64 3.89
CA LEU A 122 -1.91 3.79 4.04
C LEU A 122 -2.57 3.89 5.42
N VAL A 123 -2.46 2.87 6.23
CA VAL A 123 -2.87 2.88 7.65
C VAL A 123 -2.09 3.85 8.52
N TYR A 124 -1.01 4.43 8.03
CA TYR A 124 -0.23 5.49 8.71
C TYR A 124 -0.56 6.91 8.22
N PHE A 125 -1.49 7.03 7.28
CA PHE A 125 -1.97 8.28 6.70
C PHE A 125 -3.47 8.42 6.96
N GLY A 126 -3.89 9.54 7.53
CA GLY A 126 -5.31 9.87 7.68
C GLY A 126 -5.85 10.49 6.39
N ASN A 127 -5.34 11.67 6.04
CA ASN A 127 -5.72 12.33 4.80
C ASN A 127 -4.94 11.76 3.61
N LEU A 128 -5.66 11.18 2.63
CA LEU A 128 -5.06 10.55 1.45
C LEU A 128 -5.06 11.45 0.21
N ASN A 129 -5.45 12.73 0.30
CA ASN A 129 -5.50 13.58 -0.89
C ASN A 129 -4.13 13.72 -1.55
N ASP A 130 -3.08 14.01 -0.77
CA ASP A 130 -1.71 14.17 -1.28
C ASP A 130 -1.18 12.85 -1.91
N PHE A 131 -1.53 11.71 -1.32
CA PHE A 131 -1.20 10.41 -1.88
C PHE A 131 -1.79 10.25 -3.29
N PHE A 132 -3.09 10.48 -3.45
CA PHE A 132 -3.75 10.38 -4.75
C PHE A 132 -3.18 11.37 -5.77
N GLU A 133 -2.88 12.60 -5.38
CA GLU A 133 -2.27 13.61 -6.27
C GLU A 133 -0.92 13.16 -6.80
N LYS A 134 -0.07 12.61 -5.94
CA LYS A 134 1.27 12.15 -6.32
C LYS A 134 1.22 10.88 -7.18
N ILE A 135 0.32 9.94 -6.85
CA ILE A 135 0.14 8.72 -7.64
C ILE A 135 -0.26 9.02 -9.08
N ILE A 136 -1.18 9.96 -9.29
CA ILE A 136 -1.63 10.34 -10.64
C ILE A 136 -0.46 10.80 -11.51
N VAL A 137 0.52 11.49 -10.93
CA VAL A 137 1.68 11.99 -11.70
C VAL A 137 2.60 10.84 -12.13
N CYS A 138 2.85 9.87 -11.27
CA CYS A 138 3.77 8.75 -11.57
C CYS A 138 3.11 7.55 -12.27
N LEU A 139 1.77 7.50 -12.32
CA LEU A 139 1.04 6.42 -12.98
C LEU A 139 0.85 6.74 -14.48
N GLN A 140 1.10 5.78 -15.35
CA GLN A 140 0.83 5.94 -16.79
C GLN A 140 -0.67 6.03 -17.06
N VAL A 141 -1.07 6.62 -18.19
CA VAL A 141 -2.44 6.50 -18.72
C VAL A 141 -2.74 5.02 -18.94
N ASN A 142 -3.90 4.57 -18.53
CA ASN A 142 -4.28 3.16 -18.44
C ASN A 142 -3.52 2.33 -17.39
N GLY A 143 -2.61 2.94 -16.61
CA GLY A 143 -1.92 2.29 -15.49
C GLY A 143 -2.89 1.95 -14.35
N LEU A 144 -2.51 0.98 -13.54
CA LEU A 144 -3.31 0.45 -12.43
C LEU A 144 -2.73 0.90 -11.09
N LEU A 145 -3.60 1.38 -10.20
CA LEU A 145 -3.30 1.60 -8.79
C LEU A 145 -4.03 0.55 -7.97
N ALA A 146 -3.32 -0.25 -7.20
CA ALA A 146 -3.88 -1.27 -6.32
C ALA A 146 -3.36 -1.08 -4.90
N PHE A 147 -4.24 -0.92 -3.92
CA PHE A 147 -3.85 -0.68 -2.54
C PHE A 147 -4.85 -1.25 -1.53
N SER A 148 -4.41 -1.30 -0.28
CA SER A 148 -5.23 -1.67 0.85
C SER A 148 -5.33 -0.57 1.91
N VAL A 149 -6.47 -0.54 2.61
CA VAL A 149 -6.70 0.27 3.81
C VAL A 149 -7.37 -0.59 4.88
N GLU A 150 -7.20 -0.27 6.15
CA GLU A 150 -8.10 -0.78 7.18
C GLU A 150 -9.43 -0.05 7.07
N LEU A 151 -10.53 -0.82 7.05
CA LEU A 151 -11.87 -0.23 6.92
C LEU A 151 -12.35 0.34 8.25
N ALA A 152 -12.85 1.56 8.21
CA ALA A 152 -13.61 2.15 9.29
C ALA A 152 -15.01 1.51 9.36
N ASN A 153 -15.69 1.66 10.51
CA ASN A 153 -17.07 1.21 10.65
C ASN A 153 -18.01 1.96 9.67
N GLU A 154 -19.18 1.39 9.42
CA GLU A 154 -20.15 1.91 8.45
C GLU A 154 -20.66 3.33 8.76
N ALA A 155 -20.59 3.78 10.00
CA ALA A 155 -20.98 5.14 10.39
C ALA A 155 -19.92 6.21 10.07
N ALA A 156 -18.71 5.80 9.74
CA ALA A 156 -17.63 6.73 9.41
C ALA A 156 -17.81 7.31 7.99
N THR A 157 -17.60 8.62 7.87
CA THR A 157 -17.67 9.34 6.59
C THR A 157 -16.31 9.77 6.06
N SER A 158 -15.23 9.51 6.82
CA SER A 158 -13.88 9.94 6.49
C SER A 158 -12.87 8.91 7.01
N TYR A 159 -11.83 9.36 7.68
CA TYR A 159 -10.84 8.50 8.34
C TYR A 159 -10.88 8.68 9.87
N LEU A 160 -10.48 7.63 10.59
CA LEU A 160 -10.45 7.58 12.04
C LEU A 160 -9.06 7.16 12.52
N LEU A 161 -8.49 7.90 13.47
CA LEU A 161 -7.27 7.49 14.15
C LEU A 161 -7.63 6.55 15.31
N GLN A 162 -7.07 5.35 15.29
CA GLN A 162 -7.25 4.34 16.32
C GLN A 162 -6.25 4.51 17.49
N THR A 163 -6.55 3.92 18.62
CA THR A 163 -5.69 3.98 19.82
C THR A 163 -4.31 3.35 19.62
N ASN A 164 -4.18 2.44 18.66
CA ASN A 164 -2.92 1.81 18.25
C ASN A 164 -2.08 2.67 17.30
N GLY A 165 -2.53 3.92 16.99
CA GLY A 165 -1.84 4.83 16.09
C GLY A 165 -2.05 4.58 14.60
N ARG A 166 -2.94 3.66 14.23
CA ARG A 166 -3.28 3.37 12.83
C ARG A 166 -4.55 4.11 12.41
N TYR A 167 -4.65 4.42 11.14
CA TYR A 167 -5.85 5.04 10.56
C TYR A 167 -6.72 3.98 9.88
N GLN A 168 -8.01 4.10 10.10
CA GLN A 168 -9.05 3.40 9.35
C GLN A 168 -9.73 4.39 8.41
N HIS A 169 -10.15 3.91 7.23
CA HIS A 169 -10.77 4.75 6.20
C HIS A 169 -12.16 4.23 5.84
N ALA A 170 -13.10 5.16 5.70
CA ALA A 170 -14.41 4.82 5.14
C ALA A 170 -14.28 4.52 3.64
N GLU A 171 -15.01 3.51 3.15
CA GLU A 171 -15.07 3.18 1.73
C GLU A 171 -15.51 4.37 0.88
N THR A 172 -16.54 5.08 1.34
CA THR A 172 -17.09 6.27 0.67
C THR A 172 -16.04 7.36 0.53
N TYR A 173 -15.24 7.62 1.55
CA TYR A 173 -14.16 8.60 1.52
C TYR A 173 -13.14 8.30 0.42
N ILE A 174 -12.72 7.04 0.27
CA ILE A 174 -11.77 6.63 -0.78
C ILE A 174 -12.38 6.85 -2.17
N LYS A 175 -13.64 6.46 -2.37
CA LYS A 175 -14.34 6.64 -3.64
C LYS A 175 -14.49 8.10 -4.02
N GLU A 176 -14.94 8.95 -3.09
CA GLU A 176 -15.09 10.40 -3.30
C GLU A 176 -13.76 11.11 -3.62
N LEU A 177 -12.65 10.68 -2.99
CA LEU A 177 -11.32 11.20 -3.34
C LEU A 177 -10.93 10.83 -4.77
N ALA A 178 -11.17 9.59 -5.17
CA ALA A 178 -10.81 9.09 -6.50
C ALA A 178 -11.69 9.71 -7.61
N GLU A 179 -12.99 9.94 -7.35
CA GLU A 179 -13.93 10.58 -8.31
C GLU A 179 -13.49 12.01 -8.72
N LYS A 180 -12.76 12.70 -7.85
CA LYS A 180 -12.21 14.04 -8.13
C LYS A 180 -10.92 14.01 -8.96
N LYS A 181 -10.47 12.83 -9.37
CA LYS A 181 -9.19 12.58 -10.03
C LYS A 181 -9.44 11.78 -11.33
N PRO A 182 -8.49 11.75 -12.29
CA PRO A 182 -8.62 10.95 -13.49
C PRO A 182 -8.41 9.45 -13.19
N LEU A 183 -9.24 8.91 -12.31
CA LEU A 183 -9.20 7.53 -11.83
C LEU A 183 -10.58 6.87 -11.95
N LYS A 184 -10.62 5.69 -12.55
CA LYS A 184 -11.82 4.86 -12.61
C LYS A 184 -11.68 3.68 -11.64
N LEU A 185 -12.63 3.52 -10.73
CA LEU A 185 -12.70 2.33 -9.89
C LEU A 185 -13.01 1.10 -10.74
N LEU A 186 -12.16 0.11 -10.72
CA LEU A 186 -12.34 -1.18 -11.38
C LEU A 186 -12.86 -2.25 -10.41
N ARG A 187 -12.36 -2.23 -9.17
CA ARG A 187 -12.71 -3.22 -8.15
C ARG A 187 -12.61 -2.63 -6.76
N TYR A 188 -13.56 -3.00 -5.92
CA TYR A 188 -13.51 -2.90 -4.46
C TYR A 188 -13.86 -4.25 -3.87
N ALA A 189 -13.16 -4.66 -2.84
CA ALA A 189 -13.48 -5.85 -2.05
C ALA A 189 -13.17 -5.60 -0.57
N SER A 190 -14.08 -6.01 0.31
CA SER A 190 -13.83 -6.08 1.75
C SER A 190 -13.44 -7.51 2.11
N VAL A 191 -12.28 -7.67 2.71
CA VAL A 191 -11.69 -8.98 3.07
C VAL A 191 -11.13 -8.95 4.49
N ILE A 192 -10.86 -10.12 5.05
CA ILE A 192 -10.04 -10.24 6.26
C ILE A 192 -8.58 -10.34 5.80
N GLY A 193 -7.84 -9.24 5.90
CA GLY A 193 -6.44 -9.16 5.47
C GLY A 193 -5.47 -9.80 6.46
N ARG A 194 -5.80 -9.73 7.75
CA ARG A 194 -5.01 -10.29 8.85
C ARG A 194 -5.85 -10.46 10.11
N GLN A 195 -5.27 -11.14 11.10
CA GLN A 195 -5.78 -11.17 12.47
C GLN A 195 -4.87 -10.32 13.38
N GLN A 196 -5.45 -9.69 14.38
CA GLN A 196 -4.72 -8.99 15.43
C GLN A 196 -5.47 -9.15 16.75
N ASP A 197 -4.77 -9.58 17.81
CA ASP A 197 -5.35 -9.79 19.15
C ASP A 197 -6.62 -10.68 19.12
N ASN A 198 -6.63 -11.72 18.29
CA ASN A 198 -7.77 -12.61 17.99
C ASN A 198 -8.98 -11.92 17.30
N GLU A 199 -8.82 -10.71 16.80
CA GLU A 199 -9.83 -10.02 16.01
C GLU A 199 -9.47 -10.00 14.52
N ALA A 200 -10.48 -10.22 13.68
CA ALA A 200 -10.33 -10.13 12.23
C ALA A 200 -10.29 -8.65 11.80
N ILE A 201 -9.21 -8.22 11.18
CA ILE A 201 -9.08 -6.87 10.67
C ILE A 201 -9.70 -6.79 9.27
N GLN A 202 -10.78 -6.02 9.17
CA GLN A 202 -11.44 -5.74 7.90
C GLN A 202 -10.57 -4.81 7.05
N THR A 203 -10.23 -5.29 5.87
CA THR A 203 -9.35 -4.61 4.92
C THR A 203 -10.11 -4.33 3.64
N GLY A 204 -10.12 -3.07 3.22
CA GLY A 204 -10.61 -2.65 1.90
C GLY A 204 -9.51 -2.75 0.87
N LEU A 205 -9.76 -3.53 -0.18
CA LEU A 205 -8.91 -3.64 -1.35
C LEU A 205 -9.51 -2.80 -2.48
N PHE A 206 -8.71 -1.89 -3.03
CA PHE A 206 -9.13 -0.99 -4.09
C PHE A 206 -8.23 -1.12 -5.30
N ILE A 207 -8.84 -1.20 -6.49
CA ILE A 207 -8.13 -1.20 -7.77
C ILE A 207 -8.73 -0.12 -8.63
N PHE A 208 -7.90 0.86 -9.00
CA PHE A 208 -8.24 1.95 -9.90
C PHE A 208 -7.43 1.87 -11.18
N LYS A 209 -7.99 2.40 -12.26
CA LYS A 209 -7.30 2.63 -13.53
C LYS A 209 -7.23 4.12 -13.80
N LYS A 210 -6.06 4.64 -14.17
CA LYS A 210 -5.92 6.01 -14.65
C LYS A 210 -6.53 6.13 -16.05
N ILE A 211 -7.44 7.11 -16.22
CA ILE A 211 -8.14 7.43 -17.47
C ILE A 211 -7.55 8.67 -18.14
#